data_a46a55bd99cacde3e67cd76cdbd5dcad
#
_entry.id   a46a55bd99cacde3e67cd76cdbd5dcad
#
_cell.length_a   1.000
_cell.length_b   1.000
_cell.length_c   1.000
_cell.angle_alpha   90.00
_cell.angle_beta   90.00
_cell.angle_gamma   90.00
#
_symmetry.space_group_name_H-M   'P 1'
#
loop_
_entity.id
_entity.type
_entity.pdbx_description
1 polymer ?
#
loop_
_entity_poly.entity_id
_entity_poly.type
_entity_poly.pdbx_seq_one_letter_code
_entity_poly.pdbx_strand_id
1 'polypeptide(L)'
;MVARLVLAVLLLASAMPWAEAASSTPPPGASSCSGCHAASKSVDTPVPRLVGRNPAEIEAAMLAFRTGQKPARVMDRIAKGFSDDEIKAIATWYSAQKD
;
A
#
# COMPACT_ATOMS: atom_id res chain seq x y z
N MET A 1 -68.19 -0.25 6.90
CA MET A 1 -66.87 0.12 7.53
C MET A 1 -65.75 -0.58 6.79
N VAL A 2 -64.98 0.15 6.05
CA VAL A 2 -63.88 -0.40 5.27
C VAL A 2 -62.60 -0.10 6.05
N ALA A 3 -61.98 -1.11 6.64
CA ALA A 3 -60.69 -0.98 7.30
C ALA A 3 -59.60 -0.82 6.25
N ARG A 4 -58.99 0.36 6.18
CA ARG A 4 -57.82 0.61 5.38
C ARG A 4 -56.58 0.07 6.11
N LEU A 5 -56.10 -1.10 5.68
CA LEU A 5 -54.81 -1.59 6.07
C LEU A 5 -53.75 -0.78 5.31
N VAL A 6 -53.09 0.13 6.02
CA VAL A 6 -51.90 0.81 5.52
C VAL A 6 -50.71 -0.12 5.74
N LEU A 7 -50.24 -0.77 4.67
CA LEU A 7 -49.03 -1.57 4.70
C LEU A 7 -47.84 -0.61 4.66
N ALA A 8 -47.22 -0.37 5.82
CA ALA A 8 -45.98 0.35 5.91
C ALA A 8 -44.83 -0.59 5.46
N VAL A 9 -44.39 -0.41 4.24
CA VAL A 9 -43.18 -1.07 3.75
C VAL A 9 -41.99 -0.33 4.33
N LEU A 10 -41.41 -0.89 5.38
CA LEU A 10 -40.10 -0.44 5.87
C LEU A 10 -39.01 -0.88 4.86
N LEU A 11 -38.58 0.05 4.05
CA LEU A 11 -37.35 -0.09 3.27
C LEU A 11 -36.16 -0.01 4.24
N LEU A 12 -35.68 -1.16 4.69
CA LEU A 12 -34.37 -1.27 5.30
C LEU A 12 -33.32 -1.03 4.21
N ALA A 13 -32.85 0.19 4.13
CA ALA A 13 -31.65 0.50 3.36
C ALA A 13 -30.46 -0.15 4.07
N SER A 14 -30.09 -1.34 3.62
CA SER A 14 -28.87 -1.99 4.02
C SER A 14 -27.71 -1.15 3.49
N ALA A 15 -27.15 -0.30 4.33
CA ALA A 15 -25.88 0.36 4.05
C ALA A 15 -24.80 -0.74 4.04
N MET A 16 -24.47 -1.24 2.84
CA MET A 16 -23.31 -2.09 2.68
C MET A 16 -22.06 -1.23 2.90
N PRO A 17 -21.18 -1.61 3.83
CA PRO A 17 -19.88 -0.95 3.90
C PRO A 17 -19.18 -1.19 2.57
N TRP A 18 -18.88 -0.12 1.88
CA TRP A 18 -18.04 -0.19 0.70
C TRP A 18 -16.66 -0.59 1.18
N ALA A 19 -16.26 -1.84 0.93
CA ALA A 19 -14.88 -2.23 1.10
C ALA A 19 -14.08 -1.44 0.08
N GLU A 20 -13.31 -0.46 0.54
CA GLU A 20 -12.33 0.18 -0.31
C GLU A 20 -11.35 -0.89 -0.79
N ALA A 21 -11.48 -1.26 -2.05
CA ALA A 21 -10.48 -2.09 -2.69
C ALA A 21 -9.14 -1.34 -2.64
N ALA A 22 -8.08 -2.02 -2.21
CA ALA A 22 -6.74 -1.47 -2.27
C ALA A 22 -6.52 -0.88 -3.67
N SER A 23 -6.09 0.38 -3.74
CA SER A 23 -5.85 1.04 -5.02
C SER A 23 -4.84 0.24 -5.84
N SER A 24 -5.20 -0.12 -7.07
CA SER A 24 -4.28 -0.73 -8.01
C SER A 24 -3.28 0.26 -8.61
N THR A 25 -3.54 1.55 -8.42
CA THR A 25 -2.68 2.63 -8.90
C THR A 25 -1.58 2.89 -7.88
N PRO A 26 -0.31 2.75 -8.26
CA PRO A 26 0.79 3.05 -7.37
C PRO A 26 0.84 4.54 -7.01
N PRO A 27 1.18 4.89 -5.77
CA PRO A 27 1.43 6.27 -5.40
C PRO A 27 2.64 6.84 -6.16
N PRO A 28 2.79 8.18 -6.22
CA PRO A 28 3.91 8.81 -6.91
C PRO A 28 5.27 8.25 -6.50
N GLY A 29 6.07 7.84 -7.47
CA GLY A 29 7.41 7.30 -7.28
C GLY A 29 7.48 5.80 -6.98
N ALA A 30 6.37 5.16 -6.61
CA ALA A 30 6.35 3.74 -6.24
C ALA A 30 6.76 2.81 -7.38
N SER A 31 6.34 3.09 -8.60
CA SER A 31 6.64 2.22 -9.76
C SER A 31 8.14 2.14 -10.08
N SER A 32 8.91 3.15 -9.72
CA SER A 32 10.37 3.14 -9.92
C SER A 32 11.09 2.11 -9.04
N CYS A 33 10.51 1.74 -7.91
CA CYS A 33 11.09 0.75 -7.00
C CYS A 33 11.17 -0.64 -7.64
N SER A 34 10.18 -1.02 -8.43
CA SER A 34 10.10 -2.33 -9.08
C SER A 34 11.16 -2.54 -10.17
N GLY A 35 11.90 -1.51 -10.57
CA GLY A 35 13.04 -1.65 -11.46
C GLY A 35 14.20 -2.44 -10.85
N CYS A 36 14.33 -2.40 -9.52
CA CYS A 36 15.37 -3.14 -8.78
C CYS A 36 14.76 -4.15 -7.79
N HIS A 37 13.66 -3.79 -7.14
CA HIS A 37 12.93 -4.66 -6.24
C HIS A 37 11.87 -5.45 -7.01
N ALA A 38 12.26 -6.62 -7.51
CA ALA A 38 11.38 -7.45 -8.32
C ALA A 38 10.08 -7.81 -7.58
N ALA A 39 8.94 -7.73 -8.27
CA ALA A 39 7.64 -8.08 -7.71
C ALA A 39 7.45 -9.60 -7.62
N SER A 40 8.00 -10.35 -8.57
CA SER A 40 7.83 -11.81 -8.66
C SER A 40 8.86 -12.56 -7.82
N LYS A 41 8.38 -13.62 -7.14
CA LYS A 41 9.24 -14.59 -6.41
C LYS A 41 10.15 -15.38 -7.34
N SER A 42 9.84 -15.45 -8.63
CA SER A 42 10.64 -16.21 -9.61
C SER A 42 11.94 -15.51 -10.01
N VAL A 43 12.07 -14.23 -9.68
CA VAL A 43 13.30 -13.48 -9.96
C VAL A 43 14.30 -13.70 -8.83
N ASP A 44 15.41 -14.33 -9.14
CA ASP A 44 16.52 -14.53 -8.22
C ASP A 44 17.40 -13.28 -8.22
N THR A 45 17.38 -12.55 -7.10
CA THR A 45 18.13 -11.31 -6.93
C THR A 45 18.44 -11.07 -5.45
N PRO A 46 19.62 -10.53 -5.10
CA PRO A 46 19.92 -10.15 -3.72
C PRO A 46 19.12 -8.92 -3.25
N VAL A 47 18.48 -8.19 -4.16
CA VAL A 47 17.62 -7.05 -3.81
C VAL A 47 16.29 -7.56 -3.29
N PRO A 48 15.89 -7.22 -2.04
CA PRO A 48 14.71 -7.80 -1.43
C PRO A 48 13.43 -7.35 -2.12
N ARG A 49 12.46 -8.26 -2.19
CA ARG A 49 11.12 -7.94 -2.65
C ARG A 49 10.42 -7.06 -1.62
N LEU A 50 9.63 -6.11 -2.09
CA LEU A 50 8.80 -5.23 -1.24
C LEU A 50 7.37 -5.74 -1.12
N VAL A 51 6.90 -6.45 -2.13
CA VAL A 51 5.52 -6.97 -2.22
C VAL A 51 5.20 -7.86 -1.01
N GLY A 52 4.10 -7.54 -0.33
CA GLY A 52 3.59 -8.31 0.81
C GLY A 52 4.40 -8.18 2.10
N ARG A 53 5.42 -7.32 2.16
CA ARG A 53 6.19 -7.09 3.39
C ARG A 53 5.42 -6.20 4.37
N ASN A 54 5.80 -6.29 5.63
CA ASN A 54 5.25 -5.40 6.66
C ASN A 54 5.52 -3.93 6.32
N PRO A 55 4.49 -3.08 6.23
CA PRO A 55 4.66 -1.67 5.86
C PRO A 55 5.56 -0.91 6.84
N ALA A 56 5.48 -1.21 8.13
CA ALA A 56 6.34 -0.57 9.13
C ALA A 56 7.82 -0.90 8.92
N GLU A 57 8.15 -2.09 8.45
CA GLU A 57 9.53 -2.49 8.13
C GLU A 57 10.05 -1.76 6.90
N ILE A 58 9.24 -1.62 5.85
CA ILE A 58 9.63 -0.86 4.66
C ILE A 58 9.86 0.60 5.03
N GLU A 59 8.94 1.19 5.78
CA GLU A 59 9.03 2.58 6.21
C GLU A 59 10.28 2.82 7.06
N ALA A 60 10.53 1.99 8.07
CA ALA A 60 11.69 2.09 8.94
C ALA A 60 13.02 1.94 8.17
N ALA A 61 13.07 1.02 7.22
CA ALA A 61 14.25 0.83 6.37
C ALA A 61 14.54 2.06 5.51
N MET A 62 13.52 2.63 4.90
CA MET A 62 13.64 3.84 4.08
C MET A 62 14.14 5.04 4.91
N LEU A 63 13.60 5.23 6.10
CA LEU A 63 14.05 6.28 7.01
C LEU A 63 15.50 6.07 7.45
N ALA A 64 15.89 4.82 7.73
CA ALA A 64 17.25 4.48 8.11
C ALA A 64 18.25 4.68 6.96
N PHE A 65 17.88 4.41 5.72
CA PHE A 65 18.69 4.73 4.54
C PHE A 65 18.85 6.24 4.38
N ARG A 66 17.76 7.00 4.54
CA ARG A 66 17.79 8.45 4.38
C ARG A 66 18.68 9.14 5.41
N THR A 67 18.74 8.65 6.63
CA THR A 67 19.55 9.20 7.73
C THR A 67 20.98 8.66 7.77
N GLY A 68 21.28 7.66 6.95
CA GLY A 68 22.60 7.01 6.95
C GLY A 68 22.78 5.96 8.05
N GLN A 69 21.74 5.65 8.83
CA GLN A 69 21.82 4.62 9.88
C GLN A 69 21.90 3.20 9.30
N LYS A 70 21.36 2.98 8.11
CA LYS A 70 21.46 1.72 7.39
C LYS A 70 22.43 1.89 6.21
N PRO A 71 23.51 1.11 6.14
CA PRO A 71 24.45 1.19 5.03
C PRO A 71 23.80 0.71 3.72
N ALA A 72 24.06 1.43 2.64
CA ALA A 72 23.58 1.10 1.31
C ALA A 72 24.50 1.68 0.25
N ARG A 73 24.46 1.10 -0.95
CA ARG A 73 25.19 1.63 -2.12
C ARG A 73 24.36 2.60 -2.94
N VAL A 74 23.03 2.43 -2.93
CA VAL A 74 22.08 3.18 -3.76
C VAL A 74 20.90 3.71 -2.96
N MET A 75 20.34 2.89 -2.05
CA MET A 75 19.11 3.24 -1.33
C MET A 75 19.26 4.48 -0.45
N ASP A 76 20.45 4.80 0.02
CA ASP A 76 20.73 6.03 0.75
C ASP A 76 20.43 7.28 -0.07
N ARG A 77 20.72 7.24 -1.37
CA ARG A 77 20.43 8.35 -2.31
C ARG A 77 18.97 8.36 -2.72
N ILE A 78 18.39 7.20 -3.01
CA ILE A 78 16.99 7.08 -3.42
C ILE A 78 16.08 7.56 -2.30
N ALA A 79 16.31 7.13 -1.07
CA ALA A 79 15.47 7.49 0.08
C ALA A 79 15.44 8.99 0.36
N LYS A 80 16.49 9.73 0.05
CA LYS A 80 16.55 11.20 0.18
C LYS A 80 15.60 11.93 -0.77
N GLY A 81 15.14 11.29 -1.83
CA GLY A 81 14.21 11.85 -2.79
C GLY A 81 12.75 11.82 -2.36
N PHE A 82 12.43 11.26 -1.20
CA PHE A 82 11.05 11.06 -0.74
C PHE A 82 10.81 11.71 0.62
N SER A 83 9.63 12.32 0.77
CA SER A 83 9.13 12.79 2.06
C SER A 83 8.67 11.61 2.94
N ASP A 84 8.45 11.89 4.24
CA ASP A 84 7.90 10.89 5.16
C ASP A 84 6.54 10.37 4.70
N ASP A 85 5.67 11.23 4.22
CA ASP A 85 4.34 10.85 3.72
C ASP A 85 4.42 10.01 2.46
N GLU A 86 5.33 10.33 1.55
CA GLU A 86 5.57 9.54 0.33
C GLU A 86 6.13 8.15 0.67
N ILE A 87 7.07 8.06 1.57
CA ILE A 87 7.61 6.79 2.06
C ILE A 87 6.51 5.92 2.66
N LYS A 88 5.67 6.51 3.49
CA LYS A 88 4.54 5.81 4.12
C LYS A 88 3.54 5.30 3.08
N ALA A 89 3.19 6.12 2.10
CA ALA A 89 2.28 5.74 1.04
C ALA A 89 2.84 4.60 0.18
N ILE A 90 4.11 4.65 -0.18
CA ILE A 90 4.80 3.61 -0.95
C ILE A 90 4.87 2.31 -0.16
N ALA A 91 5.25 2.37 1.11
CA ALA A 91 5.31 1.21 1.99
C ALA A 91 3.95 0.51 2.11
N THR A 92 2.89 1.27 2.32
CA THR A 92 1.52 0.77 2.42
C THR A 92 1.08 0.12 1.11
N TRP A 93 1.38 0.75 -0.02
CA TRP A 93 0.98 0.23 -1.33
C TRP A 93 1.67 -1.11 -1.64
N TYR A 94 3.00 -1.20 -1.49
CA TYR A 94 3.73 -2.45 -1.74
C TYR A 94 3.31 -3.57 -0.79
N SER A 95 3.04 -3.26 0.47
CA SER A 95 2.60 -4.24 1.45
C SER A 95 1.26 -4.89 1.09
N ALA A 96 0.38 -4.15 0.42
CA ALA A 96 -0.93 -4.61 -0.01
C ALA A 96 -0.88 -5.41 -1.32
N GLN A 97 0.23 -5.38 -2.05
CA GLN A 97 0.36 -6.11 -3.30
C GLN A 97 0.55 -7.61 -3.04
N LYS A 98 0.09 -8.41 -3.97
CA LYS A 98 0.25 -9.87 -3.96
C LYS A 98 0.97 -10.31 -5.23
N ASP A 99 1.63 -11.46 -5.14
CA ASP A 99 2.21 -12.11 -6.32
C ASP A 99 1.14 -12.52 -7.32
#